data_d30ed074610433f4bd4f7a1780102441
#
_entry.id   d30ed074610433f4bd4f7a1780102441
#
_cell.length_a   1.000
_cell.length_b   1.000
_cell.length_c   1.000
_cell.angle_alpha   90.00
_cell.angle_beta   90.00
_cell.angle_gamma   90.00
#
_symmetry.space_group_name_H-M   'P 1'
#
loop_
_entity.id
_entity.type
_entity.pdbx_description
1 polymer ?
#
loop_
_entity_poly.entity_id
_entity_poly.type
_entity_poly.pdbx_seq_one_letter_code
_entity_poly.pdbx_strand_id
1 'polypeptide(L)'
;MSTMRSPWTRLNNESDVDFGLFVEAAQWFGRHWAEVPGLTAREIPLPGFSAKWLAGSRSRRRAAICTVLGVDRLPLRERPGEVRYRYMDQRFAAEPDRVATSVQCVPERPVSLAVIVENKDTYQAMGPIDGAVCVFGSGFAVNRVPELLPWLAGDGVRVVYWGDIDAAGFEILSGLRASGVACESVLMDRMTYAEYERFGTTRDAASHEIRCGEPKHGLHLSPEEYALYRDLCTGELAVPRIEQERIPIAEFMRLISAGRSDGSDGARADQCHSQSLRTPK
;
A
#
# COMPACT_ATOMS: atom_id res chain seq x y z
N MET A 1 5.55 3.43 -36.28
CA MET A 1 4.14 3.04 -36.57
C MET A 1 3.85 1.77 -35.81
N SER A 2 3.15 1.86 -34.66
CA SER A 2 2.73 0.68 -33.89
C SER A 2 1.58 0.02 -34.67
N THR A 3 1.78 -1.20 -35.14
CA THR A 3 0.74 -2.02 -35.76
C THR A 3 -0.33 -2.30 -34.72
N MET A 4 -1.44 -1.58 -34.77
CA MET A 4 -2.64 -1.88 -33.96
C MET A 4 -3.07 -3.30 -34.31
N ARG A 5 -2.76 -4.25 -33.42
CA ARG A 5 -3.26 -5.63 -33.56
C ARG A 5 -4.80 -5.56 -33.45
N SER A 6 -5.49 -6.22 -34.41
CA SER A 6 -6.95 -6.33 -34.43
C SER A 6 -7.48 -6.76 -33.06
N PRO A 7 -8.58 -6.17 -32.55
CA PRO A 7 -9.22 -6.62 -31.31
C PRO A 7 -9.51 -8.11 -31.29
N TRP A 8 -9.79 -8.70 -32.45
CA TRP A 8 -10.04 -10.13 -32.65
C TRP A 8 -8.86 -11.01 -32.34
N THR A 9 -7.63 -10.57 -32.63
CA THR A 9 -6.39 -11.33 -32.29
C THR A 9 -6.17 -11.46 -30.78
N ARG A 10 -6.80 -10.62 -29.98
CA ARG A 10 -6.73 -10.67 -28.51
C ARG A 10 -7.64 -11.73 -27.91
N LEU A 11 -8.66 -12.19 -28.66
CA LEU A 11 -9.72 -13.09 -28.22
C LEU A 11 -9.63 -14.48 -28.85
N ASN A 12 -8.59 -14.77 -29.63
CA ASN A 12 -8.45 -16.02 -30.40
C ASN A 12 -8.49 -17.31 -29.56
N ASN A 13 -8.29 -17.21 -28.25
CA ASN A 13 -8.28 -18.37 -27.33
C ASN A 13 -9.46 -18.36 -26.36
N GLU A 14 -10.47 -17.53 -26.59
CA GLU A 14 -11.69 -17.51 -25.77
C GLU A 14 -12.60 -18.68 -26.16
N SER A 15 -13.40 -19.15 -25.20
CA SER A 15 -14.47 -20.10 -25.50
C SER A 15 -15.58 -19.43 -26.31
N ASP A 16 -16.39 -20.22 -27.06
CA ASP A 16 -17.54 -19.68 -27.79
C ASP A 16 -18.49 -18.91 -26.86
N VAL A 17 -18.68 -19.37 -25.63
CA VAL A 17 -19.51 -18.72 -24.62
C VAL A 17 -18.93 -17.37 -24.23
N ASP A 18 -17.62 -17.30 -23.96
CA ASP A 18 -16.95 -16.05 -23.60
C ASP A 18 -16.91 -15.08 -24.77
N PHE A 19 -16.76 -15.58 -25.99
CA PHE A 19 -16.83 -14.74 -27.18
C PHE A 19 -18.22 -14.18 -27.39
N GLY A 20 -19.27 -15.00 -27.21
CA GLY A 20 -20.66 -14.56 -27.26
C GLY A 20 -20.93 -13.45 -26.26
N LEU A 21 -20.49 -13.66 -24.99
CA LEU A 21 -20.62 -12.67 -23.93
C LEU A 21 -19.84 -11.38 -24.25
N PHE A 22 -18.67 -11.49 -24.90
CA PHE A 22 -17.93 -10.32 -25.37
C PHE A 22 -18.76 -9.48 -26.35
N VAL A 23 -19.41 -10.11 -27.33
CA VAL A 23 -20.27 -9.42 -28.32
C VAL A 23 -21.46 -8.75 -27.63
N GLU A 24 -22.12 -9.47 -26.73
CA GLU A 24 -23.24 -8.94 -25.94
C GLU A 24 -22.81 -7.75 -25.07
N ALA A 25 -21.66 -7.85 -24.40
CA ALA A 25 -21.11 -6.77 -23.59
C ALA A 25 -20.79 -5.53 -24.43
N ALA A 26 -20.12 -5.70 -25.57
CA ALA A 26 -19.81 -4.57 -26.46
C ALA A 26 -21.09 -3.88 -26.96
N GLN A 27 -22.11 -4.65 -27.34
CA GLN A 27 -23.42 -4.11 -27.77
C GLN A 27 -24.14 -3.40 -26.62
N TRP A 28 -24.11 -3.97 -25.42
CA TRP A 28 -24.77 -3.39 -24.26
C TRP A 28 -24.12 -2.06 -23.90
N PHE A 29 -22.79 -2.02 -23.75
CA PHE A 29 -22.06 -0.78 -23.48
C PHE A 29 -22.33 0.29 -24.57
N GLY A 30 -22.37 -0.09 -25.83
CA GLY A 30 -22.68 0.84 -26.92
C GLY A 30 -24.05 1.46 -26.81
N ARG A 31 -25.09 0.71 -26.37
CA ARG A 31 -26.46 1.21 -26.21
C ARG A 31 -26.69 2.00 -24.92
N HIS A 32 -26.00 1.64 -23.82
CA HIS A 32 -26.25 2.16 -22.46
C HIS A 32 -25.08 3.02 -21.96
N TRP A 33 -24.27 3.57 -22.85
CA TRP A 33 -23.06 4.30 -22.50
C TRP A 33 -23.29 5.40 -21.45
N ALA A 34 -24.40 6.12 -21.53
CA ALA A 34 -24.74 7.19 -20.59
C ALA A 34 -25.09 6.68 -19.18
N GLU A 35 -25.48 5.42 -19.05
CA GLU A 35 -25.86 4.79 -17.78
C GLU A 35 -24.67 4.13 -17.07
N VAL A 36 -23.59 3.86 -17.81
CA VAL A 36 -22.40 3.16 -17.29
C VAL A 36 -21.66 3.92 -16.18
N PRO A 37 -21.51 5.27 -16.25
CA PRO A 37 -20.84 6.01 -15.19
C PRO A 37 -21.51 5.80 -13.83
N GLY A 38 -20.71 5.30 -12.87
CA GLY A 38 -21.20 4.98 -11.52
C GLY A 38 -21.57 3.52 -11.29
N LEU A 39 -21.73 2.72 -12.34
CA LEU A 39 -21.92 1.27 -12.20
C LEU A 39 -20.57 0.57 -12.03
N THR A 40 -20.54 -0.43 -11.17
CA THR A 40 -19.45 -1.40 -11.10
C THR A 40 -19.66 -2.51 -12.15
N ALA A 41 -18.61 -3.26 -12.47
CA ALA A 41 -18.74 -4.42 -13.37
C ALA A 41 -19.75 -5.47 -12.84
N ARG A 42 -20.06 -5.49 -11.54
CA ARG A 42 -21.02 -6.43 -10.95
C ARG A 42 -22.48 -6.01 -11.19
N GLU A 43 -22.70 -4.72 -11.40
CA GLU A 43 -24.03 -4.13 -11.60
C GLU A 43 -24.47 -4.16 -13.07
N ILE A 44 -23.59 -4.56 -14.00
CA ILE A 44 -23.94 -4.73 -15.41
C ILE A 44 -24.91 -5.91 -15.55
N PRO A 45 -26.11 -5.69 -16.11
CA PRO A 45 -27.19 -6.69 -16.12
C PRO A 45 -27.06 -7.69 -17.29
N LEU A 46 -25.88 -8.29 -17.45
CA LEU A 46 -25.64 -9.30 -18.47
C LEU A 46 -25.37 -10.66 -17.80
N PRO A 47 -26.09 -11.71 -18.15
CA PRO A 47 -25.81 -13.06 -17.68
C PRO A 47 -24.37 -13.48 -17.99
N GLY A 48 -23.67 -14.06 -17.00
CA GLY A 48 -22.26 -14.45 -17.14
C GLY A 48 -21.25 -13.32 -17.02
N PHE A 49 -21.63 -12.06 -17.18
CA PHE A 49 -20.74 -10.93 -17.01
C PHE A 49 -20.39 -10.73 -15.53
N SER A 50 -19.12 -10.49 -15.24
CA SER A 50 -18.65 -10.29 -13.87
C SER A 50 -17.36 -9.48 -13.83
N ALA A 51 -17.04 -8.96 -12.63
CA ALA A 51 -15.77 -8.31 -12.40
C ALA A 51 -14.58 -9.24 -12.72
N LYS A 52 -14.68 -10.55 -12.41
CA LYS A 52 -13.65 -11.55 -12.76
C LYS A 52 -13.55 -11.76 -14.27
N TRP A 53 -14.67 -11.83 -14.97
CA TRP A 53 -14.69 -11.98 -16.42
C TRP A 53 -14.06 -10.76 -17.11
N LEU A 54 -14.39 -9.56 -16.65
CA LEU A 54 -13.83 -8.31 -17.15
C LEU A 54 -12.41 -8.03 -16.61
N ALA A 55 -11.97 -8.76 -15.61
CA ALA A 55 -10.85 -8.60 -14.69
C ALA A 55 -9.76 -7.60 -15.08
N GLY A 56 -9.66 -6.51 -14.29
CA GLY A 56 -8.52 -5.59 -14.25
C GLY A 56 -8.28 -4.75 -15.50
N SER A 57 -7.49 -3.72 -15.37
CA SER A 57 -7.08 -2.84 -16.47
C SER A 57 -6.24 -3.54 -17.56
N ARG A 58 -5.62 -4.67 -17.22
CA ARG A 58 -4.81 -5.50 -18.14
C ARG A 58 -5.64 -6.57 -18.87
N SER A 59 -6.94 -6.65 -18.64
CA SER A 59 -7.79 -7.65 -19.27
C SER A 59 -7.87 -7.44 -20.79
N ARG A 60 -7.56 -8.50 -21.51
CA ARG A 60 -7.71 -8.52 -22.98
C ARG A 60 -9.15 -8.23 -23.40
N ARG A 61 -10.13 -8.71 -22.62
CA ARG A 61 -11.56 -8.51 -22.87
C ARG A 61 -11.95 -7.04 -22.72
N ARG A 62 -11.55 -6.39 -21.63
CA ARG A 62 -11.78 -4.94 -21.43
C ARG A 62 -11.17 -4.12 -22.58
N ALA A 63 -9.90 -4.40 -22.92
CA ALA A 63 -9.22 -3.72 -24.01
C ALA A 63 -9.89 -3.94 -25.37
N ALA A 64 -10.41 -5.15 -25.63
CA ALA A 64 -11.13 -5.45 -26.87
C ALA A 64 -12.47 -4.70 -26.94
N ILE A 65 -13.24 -4.65 -25.83
CA ILE A 65 -14.50 -3.85 -25.77
C ILE A 65 -14.20 -2.38 -26.03
N CYS A 66 -13.19 -1.80 -25.34
CA CYS A 66 -12.79 -0.41 -25.58
C CYS A 66 -12.42 -0.15 -27.03
N THR A 67 -11.68 -1.07 -27.67
CA THR A 67 -11.30 -0.94 -29.09
C THR A 67 -12.50 -0.97 -30.01
N VAL A 68 -13.47 -1.87 -29.77
CA VAL A 68 -14.72 -1.96 -30.58
C VAL A 68 -15.56 -0.69 -30.41
N LEU A 69 -15.60 -0.12 -29.21
CA LEU A 69 -16.38 1.09 -28.93
C LEU A 69 -15.65 2.39 -29.33
N GLY A 70 -14.37 2.32 -29.68
CA GLY A 70 -13.56 3.50 -30.00
C GLY A 70 -13.27 4.40 -28.78
N VAL A 71 -13.14 3.81 -27.58
CA VAL A 71 -12.91 4.52 -26.33
C VAL A 71 -11.61 4.06 -25.66
N ASP A 72 -10.99 4.93 -24.86
CA ASP A 72 -9.78 4.61 -24.14
C ASP A 72 -10.03 3.70 -22.93
N ARG A 73 -11.18 3.89 -22.27
CA ARG A 73 -11.58 3.12 -21.09
C ARG A 73 -13.09 3.02 -20.95
N LEU A 74 -13.56 1.96 -20.29
CA LEU A 74 -14.95 1.87 -19.84
C LEU A 74 -15.13 2.75 -18.59
N PRO A 75 -16.19 3.59 -18.52
CA PRO A 75 -16.42 4.50 -17.40
C PRO A 75 -17.05 3.79 -16.19
N LEU A 76 -16.67 2.54 -15.96
CA LEU A 76 -17.09 1.77 -14.80
C LEU A 76 -16.45 2.32 -13.54
N ARG A 77 -17.23 2.37 -12.47
CA ARG A 77 -16.71 2.62 -11.13
C ARG A 77 -15.84 1.45 -10.69
N GLU A 78 -14.60 1.73 -10.37
CA GLU A 78 -13.71 0.71 -9.82
C GLU A 78 -14.19 0.31 -8.41
N ARG A 79 -13.96 -0.96 -8.07
CA ARG A 79 -14.21 -1.45 -6.71
C ARG A 79 -13.31 -0.68 -5.74
N PRO A 80 -13.83 -0.12 -4.66
CA PRO A 80 -13.00 0.50 -3.62
C PRO A 80 -11.92 -0.46 -3.15
N GLY A 81 -10.74 0.05 -2.87
CA GLY A 81 -9.73 -0.70 -2.16
C GLY A 81 -10.19 -1.02 -0.74
N GLU A 82 -9.50 -1.94 -0.12
CA GLU A 82 -9.71 -2.29 1.28
C GLU A 82 -8.38 -2.17 1.99
N VAL A 83 -8.37 -1.49 3.14
CA VAL A 83 -7.22 -1.42 4.03
C VAL A 83 -7.63 -1.90 5.39
N ARG A 84 -6.95 -2.91 5.90
CA ARG A 84 -7.15 -3.43 7.25
C ARG A 84 -6.26 -2.69 8.22
N TYR A 85 -6.81 -2.29 9.37
CA TYR A 85 -6.05 -1.72 10.47
C TYR A 85 -6.64 -2.10 11.81
N ARG A 86 -5.85 -1.97 12.86
CA ARG A 86 -6.30 -2.18 14.25
C ARG A 86 -5.66 -1.17 15.19
N TYR A 87 -6.36 -0.82 16.25
CA TYR A 87 -5.78 -0.08 17.37
C TYR A 87 -4.84 -0.99 18.16
N MET A 88 -3.67 -0.47 18.50
CA MET A 88 -2.63 -1.24 19.19
C MET A 88 -2.61 -1.00 20.69
N ASP A 89 -3.36 -0.05 21.20
CA ASP A 89 -3.45 0.21 22.62
C ASP A 89 -4.01 -1.03 23.36
N GLN A 90 -3.38 -1.42 24.46
CA GLN A 90 -3.76 -2.59 25.25
C GLN A 90 -5.25 -2.56 25.67
N ARG A 91 -5.81 -1.36 25.88
CA ARG A 91 -7.23 -1.17 26.22
C ARG A 91 -8.18 -1.67 25.14
N PHE A 92 -7.71 -1.79 23.93
CA PHE A 92 -8.50 -2.19 22.75
C PHE A 92 -8.08 -3.54 22.18
N ALA A 93 -7.25 -4.31 22.90
CA ALA A 93 -6.72 -5.58 22.42
C ALA A 93 -7.79 -6.64 22.07
N ALA A 94 -8.99 -6.55 22.68
CA ALA A 94 -10.11 -7.44 22.38
C ALA A 94 -10.99 -6.95 21.22
N GLU A 95 -10.73 -5.77 20.65
CA GLU A 95 -11.52 -5.27 19.55
C GLU A 95 -11.13 -5.94 18.22
N PRO A 96 -12.12 -6.15 17.32
CA PRO A 96 -11.83 -6.71 16.01
C PRO A 96 -11.04 -5.72 15.14
N ASP A 97 -10.32 -6.25 14.17
CA ASP A 97 -9.73 -5.44 13.11
C ASP A 97 -10.81 -4.63 12.38
N ARG A 98 -10.43 -3.47 11.92
CA ARG A 98 -11.25 -2.61 11.07
C ARG A 98 -10.84 -2.72 9.62
N VAL A 99 -11.80 -2.50 8.72
CA VAL A 99 -11.56 -2.43 7.28
C VAL A 99 -12.08 -1.09 6.76
N ALA A 100 -11.17 -0.24 6.30
CA ALA A 100 -11.52 0.97 5.59
C ALA A 100 -11.76 0.66 4.12
N THR A 101 -12.92 1.09 3.59
CA THR A 101 -13.33 0.90 2.19
C THR A 101 -13.73 2.21 1.52
N SER A 102 -13.60 3.33 2.21
CA SER A 102 -13.95 4.65 1.69
C SER A 102 -12.93 5.70 2.10
N VAL A 103 -12.76 6.69 1.25
CA VAL A 103 -11.88 7.86 1.46
C VAL A 103 -12.28 8.76 2.66
N GLN A 104 -13.42 8.52 3.28
CA GLN A 104 -13.92 9.28 4.43
C GLN A 104 -13.68 8.56 5.76
N CYS A 105 -12.82 7.55 5.80
CA CYS A 105 -12.46 6.90 7.04
C CYS A 105 -11.74 7.90 7.95
N VAL A 106 -12.34 8.17 9.11
CA VAL A 106 -11.75 8.97 10.19
C VAL A 106 -11.51 8.03 11.37
N PRO A 107 -10.38 8.11 12.06
CA PRO A 107 -10.13 7.28 13.22
C PRO A 107 -11.13 7.64 14.33
N GLU A 108 -11.76 6.63 14.92
CA GLU A 108 -12.73 6.82 16.02
C GLU A 108 -12.07 7.30 17.33
N ARG A 109 -10.75 7.18 17.39
CA ARG A 109 -9.93 7.52 18.56
C ARG A 109 -8.69 8.32 18.12
N PRO A 110 -8.14 9.14 19.02
CA PRO A 110 -6.89 9.83 18.74
C PRO A 110 -5.78 8.83 18.40
N VAL A 111 -5.08 9.11 17.31
CA VAL A 111 -3.94 8.32 16.84
C VAL A 111 -2.73 9.24 16.78
N SER A 112 -1.66 8.87 17.48
CA SER A 112 -0.38 9.59 17.46
C SER A 112 0.70 8.89 16.64
N LEU A 113 0.52 7.59 16.39
CA LEU A 113 1.45 6.76 15.63
C LEU A 113 0.67 5.80 14.73
N ALA A 114 1.04 5.74 13.46
CA ALA A 114 0.58 4.72 12.54
C ALA A 114 1.76 3.86 12.09
N VAL A 115 1.67 2.56 12.29
CA VAL A 115 2.67 1.56 11.87
C VAL A 115 2.11 0.84 10.65
N ILE A 116 2.75 1.01 9.50
CA ILE A 116 2.37 0.33 8.25
C ILE A 116 3.33 -0.85 8.05
N VAL A 117 2.79 -2.05 7.93
CA VAL A 117 3.56 -3.28 7.69
C VAL A 117 3.01 -4.05 6.49
N GLU A 118 3.88 -4.75 5.77
CA GLU A 118 3.50 -5.53 4.59
C GLU A 118 3.13 -6.97 4.93
N ASN A 119 3.83 -7.56 5.88
CA ASN A 119 3.67 -8.96 6.23
C ASN A 119 2.49 -9.16 7.19
N LYS A 120 1.64 -10.15 6.89
CA LYS A 120 0.44 -10.43 7.68
C LYS A 120 0.76 -10.97 9.08
N ASP A 121 1.77 -11.82 9.18
CA ASP A 121 2.16 -12.43 10.46
C ASP A 121 2.79 -11.37 11.37
N THR A 122 3.60 -10.46 10.81
CA THR A 122 4.08 -9.26 11.51
C THR A 122 2.91 -8.41 11.99
N TYR A 123 1.93 -8.12 11.13
CA TYR A 123 0.73 -7.37 11.50
C TYR A 123 -0.02 -8.00 12.69
N GLN A 124 -0.17 -9.32 12.69
CA GLN A 124 -0.88 -10.05 13.75
C GLN A 124 -0.08 -10.14 15.04
N ALA A 125 1.24 -10.32 14.93
CA ALA A 125 2.14 -10.52 16.07
C ALA A 125 2.62 -9.21 16.72
N MET A 126 2.37 -8.05 16.10
CA MET A 126 2.77 -6.75 16.64
C MET A 126 2.15 -6.52 18.02
N GLY A 127 2.99 -6.24 19.02
CA GLY A 127 2.59 -6.01 20.40
C GLY A 127 1.85 -4.67 20.61
N PRO A 128 1.34 -4.42 21.82
CA PRO A 128 0.61 -3.20 22.13
C PRO A 128 1.53 -1.97 22.13
N ILE A 129 1.00 -0.87 21.58
CA ILE A 129 1.63 0.46 21.60
C ILE A 129 0.50 1.49 21.84
N ASP A 130 0.59 2.24 22.94
CA ASP A 130 -0.42 3.23 23.31
C ASP A 130 -0.59 4.31 22.22
N GLY A 131 -1.82 4.66 21.90
CA GLY A 131 -2.14 5.69 20.92
C GLY A 131 -1.71 5.35 19.48
N ALA A 132 -1.39 4.09 19.20
CA ALA A 132 -0.99 3.65 17.88
C ALA A 132 -2.07 2.85 17.16
N VAL A 133 -1.97 2.83 15.83
CA VAL A 133 -2.64 1.89 14.95
C VAL A 133 -1.61 1.09 14.15
N CYS A 134 -1.91 -0.17 13.88
CA CYS A 134 -1.18 -0.97 12.89
C CYS A 134 -2.04 -1.10 11.64
N VAL A 135 -1.44 -0.83 10.49
CA VAL A 135 -2.07 -0.90 9.17
C VAL A 135 -1.43 -2.02 8.37
N PHE A 136 -2.25 -2.92 7.86
CA PHE A 136 -1.80 -4.00 6.98
C PHE A 136 -1.78 -3.53 5.51
N GLY A 137 -0.60 -3.32 4.98
CA GLY A 137 -0.39 -2.76 3.64
C GLY A 137 -0.53 -3.75 2.50
N SER A 138 -0.26 -5.05 2.73
CA SER A 138 -0.33 -6.11 1.70
C SER A 138 0.39 -5.76 0.39
N GLY A 139 1.69 -5.51 0.44
CA GLY A 139 2.50 -5.20 -0.73
C GLY A 139 2.06 -3.89 -1.42
N PHE A 140 2.01 -3.87 -2.75
CA PHE A 140 1.63 -2.66 -3.52
C PHE A 140 0.23 -2.10 -3.22
N ALA A 141 -0.64 -2.83 -2.49
CA ALA A 141 -1.90 -2.28 -1.99
C ALA A 141 -1.67 -1.16 -0.94
N VAL A 142 -0.49 -1.09 -0.34
CA VAL A 142 -0.02 0.02 0.51
C VAL A 142 -0.19 1.38 -0.18
N ASN A 143 0.01 1.48 -1.48
CA ASN A 143 -0.16 2.72 -2.23
C ASN A 143 -1.61 3.28 -2.20
N ARG A 144 -2.59 2.47 -1.78
CA ARG A 144 -3.98 2.90 -1.57
C ARG A 144 -4.28 3.32 -0.12
N VAL A 145 -3.34 3.07 0.79
CA VAL A 145 -3.49 3.45 2.21
C VAL A 145 -3.78 4.95 2.36
N PRO A 146 -3.05 5.88 1.71
CA PRO A 146 -3.34 7.30 1.83
C PRO A 146 -4.69 7.71 1.25
N GLU A 147 -5.17 7.02 0.21
CA GLU A 147 -6.50 7.25 -0.36
C GLU A 147 -7.61 6.86 0.63
N LEU A 148 -7.44 5.73 1.34
CA LEU A 148 -8.45 5.18 2.23
C LEU A 148 -8.33 5.66 3.68
N LEU A 149 -7.14 6.09 4.09
CA LEU A 149 -6.83 6.65 5.41
C LEU A 149 -6.17 8.04 5.25
N PRO A 150 -6.89 9.05 4.71
CA PRO A 150 -6.32 10.36 4.39
C PRO A 150 -5.78 11.11 5.62
N TRP A 151 -6.22 10.76 6.81
CA TRP A 151 -5.72 11.32 8.06
C TRP A 151 -4.25 10.96 8.37
N LEU A 152 -3.67 9.97 7.66
CA LEU A 152 -2.23 9.67 7.75
C LEU A 152 -1.36 10.77 7.15
N ALA A 153 -1.90 11.59 6.26
CA ALA A 153 -1.19 12.76 5.71
C ALA A 153 -1.41 14.03 6.56
N GLY A 154 -2.20 13.95 7.64
CA GLY A 154 -2.51 15.08 8.52
C GLY A 154 -1.42 15.32 9.57
N ASP A 155 -1.41 16.54 10.10
CA ASP A 155 -0.52 16.92 11.20
C ASP A 155 -0.86 16.14 12.48
N GLY A 156 0.16 15.73 13.23
CA GLY A 156 0.01 15.10 14.54
C GLY A 156 0.01 13.57 14.55
N VAL A 157 0.07 12.92 13.39
CA VAL A 157 0.27 11.47 13.29
C VAL A 157 1.66 11.17 12.74
N ARG A 158 2.52 10.58 13.57
CA ARG A 158 3.78 10.02 13.10
C ARG A 158 3.48 8.73 12.31
N VAL A 159 3.97 8.63 11.08
CA VAL A 159 3.77 7.44 10.26
C VAL A 159 5.11 6.74 10.07
N VAL A 160 5.16 5.46 10.41
CA VAL A 160 6.33 4.60 10.17
C VAL A 160 5.95 3.44 9.26
N TYR A 161 6.86 3.10 8.38
CA TYR A 161 6.73 1.97 7.49
C TYR A 161 7.86 0.97 7.74
N TRP A 162 7.49 -0.28 7.88
CA TRP A 162 8.39 -1.41 7.95
C TRP A 162 7.98 -2.45 6.91
N GLY A 163 8.79 -2.61 5.88
CA GLY A 163 8.63 -3.56 4.81
C GLY A 163 9.82 -4.50 4.69
N ASP A 164 9.84 -5.27 3.61
CA ASP A 164 11.01 -6.05 3.22
C ASP A 164 12.17 -5.12 2.84
N ILE A 165 13.40 -5.51 3.15
CA ILE A 165 14.57 -4.81 2.62
C ILE A 165 14.86 -5.37 1.22
N ASP A 166 14.14 -4.84 0.25
CA ASP A 166 14.30 -5.15 -1.17
C ASP A 166 13.88 -3.96 -2.05
N ALA A 167 14.08 -4.07 -3.36
CA ALA A 167 13.71 -3.02 -4.30
C ALA A 167 12.22 -2.66 -4.23
N ALA A 168 11.34 -3.65 -4.07
CA ALA A 168 9.89 -3.43 -4.01
C ALA A 168 9.48 -2.68 -2.73
N GLY A 169 10.04 -3.03 -1.57
CA GLY A 169 9.77 -2.35 -0.29
C GLY A 169 10.15 -0.87 -0.33
N PHE A 170 11.30 -0.51 -0.94
CA PHE A 170 11.68 0.89 -1.12
C PHE A 170 10.80 1.61 -2.15
N GLU A 171 10.35 0.95 -3.20
CA GLU A 171 9.40 1.54 -4.16
C GLU A 171 8.03 1.80 -3.52
N ILE A 172 7.58 0.93 -2.63
CA ILE A 172 6.36 1.10 -1.85
C ILE A 172 6.49 2.30 -0.90
N LEU A 173 7.60 2.39 -0.13
CA LEU A 173 7.90 3.54 0.72
C LEU A 173 7.87 4.85 -0.05
N SER A 174 8.53 4.87 -1.23
CA SER A 174 8.51 6.02 -2.12
C SER A 174 7.09 6.37 -2.58
N GLY A 175 6.26 5.39 -2.89
CA GLY A 175 4.86 5.58 -3.27
C GLY A 175 4.01 6.21 -2.16
N LEU A 176 4.20 5.78 -0.90
CA LEU A 176 3.55 6.38 0.27
C LEU A 176 3.92 7.87 0.39
N ARG A 177 5.21 8.20 0.30
CA ARG A 177 5.69 9.59 0.38
C ARG A 177 5.21 10.45 -0.79
N ALA A 178 5.19 9.88 -2.00
CA ALA A 178 4.68 10.57 -3.20
C ALA A 178 3.18 10.92 -3.09
N SER A 179 2.43 10.19 -2.29
CA SER A 179 1.01 10.47 -2.02
C SER A 179 0.77 11.46 -0.88
N GLY A 180 1.83 12.09 -0.35
CA GLY A 180 1.74 13.15 0.67
C GLY A 180 1.85 12.67 2.11
N VAL A 181 2.12 11.39 2.35
CA VAL A 181 2.32 10.86 3.72
C VAL A 181 3.78 11.06 4.13
N ALA A 182 4.02 11.84 5.18
CA ALA A 182 5.35 11.98 5.80
C ALA A 182 5.70 10.67 6.55
N CYS A 183 6.28 9.72 5.83
CA CYS A 183 6.53 8.36 6.32
C CYS A 183 8.01 8.12 6.56
N GLU A 184 8.35 7.63 7.76
CA GLU A 184 9.69 7.19 8.12
C GLU A 184 9.85 5.69 7.84
N SER A 185 10.99 5.26 7.30
CA SER A 185 11.35 3.84 7.26
C SER A 185 11.92 3.39 8.61
N VAL A 186 11.59 2.17 9.02
CA VAL A 186 12.15 1.56 10.24
C VAL A 186 12.69 0.18 9.89
N LEU A 187 13.92 -0.13 10.34
CA LEU A 187 14.60 -1.41 10.05
C LEU A 187 14.77 -1.68 8.53
N MET A 188 14.89 -0.62 7.75
CA MET A 188 15.12 -0.67 6.31
C MET A 188 16.37 0.14 5.95
N ASP A 189 17.43 -0.01 6.70
CA ASP A 189 18.70 0.70 6.52
C ASP A 189 19.86 -0.27 6.30
N ARG A 190 21.04 0.30 6.00
CA ARG A 190 22.23 -0.50 5.70
C ARG A 190 22.77 -1.26 6.94
N MET A 191 22.55 -0.74 8.13
CA MET A 191 22.99 -1.44 9.35
C MET A 191 22.13 -2.69 9.57
N THR A 192 20.81 -2.53 9.46
CA THR A 192 19.86 -3.65 9.52
C THR A 192 20.14 -4.65 8.41
N TYR A 193 20.39 -4.20 7.16
CA TYR A 193 20.78 -5.09 6.08
C TYR A 193 22.02 -5.93 6.46
N ALA A 194 23.09 -5.30 6.92
CA ALA A 194 24.34 -5.99 7.26
C ALA A 194 24.17 -7.00 8.42
N GLU A 195 23.31 -6.69 9.38
CA GLU A 195 23.04 -7.58 10.53
C GLU A 195 22.27 -8.85 10.11
N TYR A 196 21.30 -8.67 9.18
CA TYR A 196 20.38 -9.75 8.79
C TYR A 196 20.68 -10.36 7.40
N GLU A 197 21.72 -9.93 6.69
CA GLU A 197 22.12 -10.39 5.35
C GLU A 197 22.15 -11.92 5.22
N ARG A 198 22.72 -12.61 6.25
CA ARG A 198 22.82 -14.08 6.27
C ARG A 198 21.47 -14.80 6.23
N PHE A 199 20.36 -14.11 6.51
CA PHE A 199 18.99 -14.64 6.47
C PHE A 199 18.23 -14.22 5.23
N GLY A 200 18.87 -13.47 4.34
CA GLY A 200 18.27 -13.03 3.08
C GLY A 200 18.06 -14.15 2.08
N THR A 201 17.36 -13.84 1.01
CA THR A 201 17.00 -14.77 -0.04
C THR A 201 17.28 -14.20 -1.43
N THR A 202 17.62 -15.08 -2.37
CA THR A 202 17.73 -14.77 -3.80
C THR A 202 16.50 -15.20 -4.59
N ARG A 203 15.47 -15.73 -3.90
CA ARG A 203 14.26 -16.25 -4.53
C ARG A 203 13.00 -15.60 -3.96
N ASP A 204 12.01 -15.40 -4.83
CA ASP A 204 10.68 -14.97 -4.44
C ASP A 204 9.84 -16.12 -3.84
N ALA A 205 8.62 -15.81 -3.36
CA ALA A 205 7.70 -16.80 -2.78
C ALA A 205 7.27 -17.91 -3.77
N ALA A 206 7.41 -17.66 -5.09
CA ALA A 206 7.15 -18.66 -6.13
C ALA A 206 8.42 -19.43 -6.53
N SER A 207 9.51 -19.27 -5.77
CA SER A 207 10.83 -19.90 -6.00
C SER A 207 11.54 -19.42 -7.28
N HIS A 208 11.10 -18.32 -7.88
CA HIS A 208 11.83 -17.72 -8.99
C HIS A 208 12.99 -16.88 -8.46
N GLU A 209 14.08 -16.83 -9.23
CA GLU A 209 15.21 -15.98 -8.92
C GLU A 209 14.84 -14.51 -9.01
N ILE A 210 15.15 -13.75 -7.95
CA ILE A 210 14.96 -12.30 -7.91
C ILE A 210 16.03 -11.68 -8.81
N ARG A 211 15.61 -11.04 -9.89
CA ARG A 211 16.52 -10.49 -10.90
C ARG A 211 16.98 -9.10 -10.52
N CYS A 212 18.27 -8.85 -10.69
CA CYS A 212 18.81 -7.51 -10.71
C CYS A 212 18.26 -6.71 -11.91
N GLY A 213 18.19 -5.40 -11.77
CA GLY A 213 17.69 -4.52 -12.82
C GLY A 213 18.18 -3.08 -12.63
N GLU A 214 17.75 -2.21 -13.54
CA GLU A 214 18.08 -0.80 -13.45
C GLU A 214 17.28 -0.14 -12.32
N PRO A 215 17.93 0.63 -11.42
CA PRO A 215 17.24 1.38 -10.38
C PRO A 215 16.38 2.49 -10.99
N LYS A 216 15.17 2.66 -10.48
CA LYS A 216 14.28 3.76 -10.87
C LYS A 216 14.82 5.08 -10.35
N HIS A 217 14.67 6.15 -11.12
CA HIS A 217 15.01 7.50 -10.72
C HIS A 217 13.78 8.27 -10.21
N GLY A 218 14.05 9.35 -9.46
CA GLY A 218 12.98 10.25 -8.99
C GLY A 218 12.11 9.66 -7.88
N LEU A 219 12.62 8.66 -7.15
CA LEU A 219 11.94 8.12 -5.98
C LEU A 219 12.01 9.07 -4.79
N HIS A 220 10.96 9.08 -3.97
CA HIS A 220 10.89 9.85 -2.72
C HIS A 220 11.58 9.10 -1.57
N LEU A 221 12.89 8.88 -1.71
CA LEU A 221 13.76 8.22 -0.74
C LEU A 221 14.81 9.19 -0.23
N SER A 222 15.29 8.99 1.00
CA SER A 222 16.47 9.71 1.47
C SER A 222 17.71 9.29 0.66
N PRO A 223 18.81 10.06 0.69
CA PRO A 223 20.05 9.66 0.03
C PRO A 223 20.55 8.27 0.47
N GLU A 224 20.45 7.97 1.75
CA GLU A 224 20.88 6.69 2.35
C GLU A 224 19.98 5.54 1.91
N GLU A 225 18.66 5.74 1.92
CA GLU A 225 17.68 4.76 1.45
C GLU A 225 17.87 4.50 -0.05
N TYR A 226 18.08 5.56 -0.84
CA TYR A 226 18.30 5.41 -2.28
C TYR A 226 19.62 4.69 -2.59
N ALA A 227 20.68 4.92 -1.80
CA ALA A 227 21.93 4.19 -1.96
C ALA A 227 21.75 2.69 -1.71
N LEU A 228 21.03 2.30 -0.65
CA LEU A 228 20.72 0.91 -0.37
C LEU A 228 19.82 0.30 -1.46
N TYR A 229 18.77 0.99 -1.87
CA TYR A 229 17.87 0.59 -2.95
C TYR A 229 18.63 0.32 -4.25
N ARG A 230 19.53 1.23 -4.65
CA ARG A 230 20.35 1.09 -5.86
C ARG A 230 21.20 -0.18 -5.79
N ASP A 231 21.90 -0.41 -4.68
CA ASP A 231 22.80 -1.55 -4.50
C ASP A 231 22.03 -2.88 -4.50
N LEU A 232 20.77 -2.89 -3.99
CA LEU A 232 19.85 -4.04 -4.10
C LEU A 232 19.43 -4.30 -5.55
N CYS A 233 19.14 -3.24 -6.32
CA CYS A 233 18.76 -3.36 -7.73
C CYS A 233 19.90 -3.88 -8.60
N THR A 234 21.12 -3.36 -8.39
CA THR A 234 22.28 -3.66 -9.25
C THR A 234 22.98 -4.96 -8.91
N GLY A 235 22.64 -5.59 -7.79
CA GLY A 235 23.29 -6.83 -7.34
C GLY A 235 24.66 -6.59 -6.71
N GLU A 236 24.94 -5.40 -6.22
CA GLU A 236 26.17 -5.09 -5.48
C GLU A 236 26.16 -5.70 -4.07
N LEU A 237 25.00 -6.15 -3.60
CA LEU A 237 24.82 -6.79 -2.30
C LEU A 237 24.68 -8.30 -2.45
N ALA A 238 25.06 -9.05 -1.40
CA ALA A 238 25.08 -10.52 -1.43
C ALA A 238 23.70 -11.14 -1.65
N VAL A 239 22.65 -10.50 -1.13
CA VAL A 239 21.26 -10.95 -1.31
C VAL A 239 20.37 -9.78 -1.72
N PRO A 240 19.45 -9.97 -2.70
CA PRO A 240 18.55 -8.91 -3.18
C PRO A 240 17.37 -8.65 -2.24
N ARG A 241 17.12 -9.50 -1.23
CA ARG A 241 15.98 -9.39 -0.31
C ARG A 241 16.29 -9.93 1.07
N ILE A 242 15.88 -9.17 2.09
CA ILE A 242 15.66 -9.66 3.45
C ILE A 242 14.18 -9.42 3.77
N GLU A 243 13.45 -10.53 3.97
CA GLU A 243 12.03 -10.47 4.31
C GLU A 243 11.82 -9.89 5.71
N GLN A 244 10.82 -9.04 5.89
CA GLN A 244 10.47 -8.40 7.16
C GLN A 244 10.42 -9.40 8.33
N GLU A 245 9.88 -10.58 8.10
CA GLU A 245 9.73 -11.63 9.12
C GLU A 245 11.04 -12.31 9.53
N ARG A 246 12.16 -12.01 8.87
CA ARG A 246 13.51 -12.44 9.28
C ARG A 246 14.10 -11.55 10.37
N ILE A 247 13.48 -10.40 10.60
CA ILE A 247 13.90 -9.42 11.62
C ILE A 247 12.96 -9.56 12.82
N PRO A 248 13.48 -9.81 14.04
CA PRO A 248 12.63 -9.98 15.20
C PRO A 248 11.76 -8.76 15.49
N ILE A 249 10.47 -8.96 15.77
CA ILE A 249 9.53 -7.89 16.14
C ILE A 249 10.03 -7.10 17.38
N ALA A 250 10.77 -7.76 18.27
CA ALA A 250 11.35 -7.10 19.45
C ALA A 250 12.28 -5.93 19.09
N GLU A 251 13.00 -6.00 17.96
CA GLU A 251 13.84 -4.90 17.48
C GLU A 251 13.00 -3.69 17.10
N PHE A 252 11.92 -3.92 16.34
CA PHE A 252 10.97 -2.87 16.00
C PHE A 252 10.37 -2.23 17.26
N MET A 253 9.88 -3.05 18.18
CA MET A 253 9.28 -2.57 19.44
C MET A 253 10.25 -1.74 20.26
N ARG A 254 11.52 -2.14 20.34
CA ARG A 254 12.58 -1.41 21.02
C ARG A 254 12.81 -0.02 20.41
N LEU A 255 12.92 0.07 19.09
CA LEU A 255 13.13 1.33 18.38
C LEU A 255 11.96 2.30 18.55
N ILE A 256 10.73 1.80 18.42
CA ILE A 256 9.54 2.64 18.58
C ILE A 256 9.41 3.14 20.02
N SER A 257 9.74 2.32 21.01
CA SER A 257 9.72 2.72 22.43
C SER A 257 10.78 3.77 22.74
N ALA A 258 11.99 3.65 22.22
CA ALA A 258 13.08 4.61 22.41
C ALA A 258 12.75 5.98 21.80
N GLY A 259 12.20 6.02 20.56
CA GLY A 259 11.84 7.27 19.88
C GLY A 259 10.64 8.02 20.51
N ARG A 260 9.93 7.40 21.46
CA ARG A 260 8.84 8.05 22.21
C ARG A 260 9.31 8.73 23.50
N SER A 261 10.39 8.24 24.11
CA SER A 261 10.98 8.86 25.31
C SER A 261 11.60 10.22 25.00
N ASP A 262 12.20 10.41 23.84
CA ASP A 262 12.84 11.66 23.43
C ASP A 262 11.82 12.78 23.11
N GLY A 263 10.59 12.43 22.71
CA GLY A 263 9.50 13.39 22.41
C GLY A 263 8.71 13.88 23.65
N SER A 264 8.81 13.19 24.80
CA SER A 264 8.02 13.52 26.00
C SER A 264 8.67 14.57 26.91
N ASP A 265 9.98 14.79 26.80
CA ASP A 265 10.68 15.79 27.62
C ASP A 265 10.55 17.23 27.07
N GLY A 266 10.27 17.40 25.78
CA GLY A 266 10.05 18.72 25.17
C GLY A 266 8.72 19.39 25.55
N ALA A 267 7.69 18.61 25.85
CA ALA A 267 6.35 19.13 26.13
C ALA A 267 6.12 19.51 27.62
N ARG A 268 7.03 19.14 28.54
CA ARG A 268 6.93 19.49 29.97
C ARG A 268 7.61 20.79 30.35
N ALA A 269 8.47 21.34 29.50
CA ALA A 269 9.21 22.57 29.80
C ALA A 269 8.37 23.85 29.63
N ASP A 270 7.33 23.86 28.81
CA ASP A 270 6.54 25.07 28.51
C ASP A 270 5.34 25.32 29.46
N GLN A 271 5.00 24.40 30.37
CA GLN A 271 3.89 24.60 31.30
C GLN A 271 4.28 25.20 32.67
N CYS A 272 5.55 25.46 32.92
CA CYS A 272 6.00 25.92 34.22
C CYS A 272 6.24 27.45 34.33
N HIS A 273 5.98 28.24 33.27
CA HIS A 273 6.29 29.68 33.27
C HIS A 273 5.10 30.66 33.25
N SER A 274 3.85 30.19 33.43
CA SER A 274 2.68 31.08 33.39
C SER A 274 1.83 31.15 34.68
N GLN A 275 2.38 30.82 35.84
CA GLN A 275 1.70 31.02 37.12
C GLN A 275 2.60 31.76 38.14
N SER A 276 2.86 33.03 37.90
CA SER A 276 3.16 33.98 38.99
C SER A 276 2.94 35.39 38.43
N LEU A 277 1.77 35.98 38.74
CA LEU A 277 1.52 37.41 38.95
C LEU A 277 0.01 37.68 38.98
N ARG A 278 -0.62 37.40 40.11
CA ARG A 278 -1.81 38.16 40.59
C ARG A 278 -1.73 38.27 42.08
N THR A 279 -1.22 39.40 42.55
CA THR A 279 -1.45 39.93 43.93
C THR A 279 -2.67 40.84 43.92
N PRO A 280 -3.44 40.88 45.02
CA PRO A 280 -4.71 41.61 45.10
C PRO A 280 -4.53 43.05 45.57
N LYS A 281 -5.44 43.90 45.14
CA LYS A 281 -5.95 45.01 45.90
C LYS A 281 -7.46 45.05 45.79
#